data_724fd877815971129f4748c230fb2124
#
_entry.id   724fd877815971129f4748c230fb2124
#
_cell.length_a   1.000
_cell.length_b   1.000
_cell.length_c   1.000
_cell.angle_alpha   90.00
_cell.angle_beta   90.00
_cell.angle_gamma   90.00
#
_symmetry.space_group_name_H-M   'P 1'
#
loop_
_entity.id
_entity.type
_entity.pdbx_description
1 polymer ?
#
loop_
_entity_poly.entity_id
_entity_poly.type
_entity_poly.pdbx_seq_one_letter_code
_entity_poly.pdbx_strand_id
1 'polypeptide(L)'
;NGAGEKLALIETNDEMEEADAVVNALEKEIKLQKRNFSDFAILYRTNSQSRSLEDAFRRSGIPYNIVGGFRFYERKEIKDLIGYLSLIVNPKDTISLRRVINFPPRGIGMKTVDKCVIQAAKKKMEMVEVLSIPEDMGIRGKQADSLMTFYNIIKKYNELLPKLNAGELVRALVEETGIIRYFRESSAPEDQERFANVMEFLKGVDEFMIRTPDGGLSQYLEEVSLLTDLDQWNDETNRVTLMTLHSSKGLEFPVVFITGLEDGLFPLYSALESVEKLEEERRLFYVGLTRAMKKVYLMYANHRRRIGSDELYGMVSRFVYEMPEDKLEKISFTSALTRKVVGGRPGIFTKTAVSRT
;
A
#
# COMPACT_ATOMS: atom_id res chain seq x y z
N ASN A 1 36.64 4.02 -7.70
CA ASN A 1 35.64 3.97 -8.75
C ASN A 1 35.73 5.25 -9.56
N GLY A 2 35.69 5.16 -10.91
CA GLY A 2 35.66 6.32 -11.80
C GLY A 2 34.39 7.16 -11.63
N ALA A 3 34.26 8.27 -12.41
CA ALA A 3 33.04 9.06 -12.43
C ALA A 3 31.86 8.18 -12.89
N GLY A 4 30.82 8.06 -12.05
CA GLY A 4 29.60 7.32 -12.37
C GLY A 4 28.69 8.05 -13.36
N GLU A 5 27.58 7.41 -13.74
CA GLU A 5 26.50 8.05 -14.49
C GLU A 5 25.86 9.17 -13.65
N LYS A 6 25.26 10.17 -14.32
CA LYS A 6 24.46 11.17 -13.63
C LYS A 6 23.26 10.53 -12.93
N LEU A 7 22.86 11.12 -11.81
CA LEU A 7 21.66 10.72 -11.10
C LEU A 7 20.43 11.10 -11.95
N ALA A 8 19.59 10.12 -12.24
CA ALA A 8 18.38 10.35 -13.03
C ALA A 8 17.26 10.86 -12.09
N LEU A 9 16.77 12.09 -12.32
CA LEU A 9 15.64 12.65 -11.58
C LEU A 9 14.38 12.55 -12.43
N ILE A 10 13.38 11.83 -11.95
CA ILE A 10 12.10 11.62 -12.62
C ILE A 10 11.00 12.29 -11.80
N GLU A 11 10.29 13.20 -12.48
CA GLU A 11 9.07 13.84 -11.98
C GLU A 11 7.85 13.13 -12.54
N THR A 12 6.85 12.89 -11.69
CA THR A 12 5.58 12.25 -12.04
C THR A 12 4.41 13.04 -11.47
N ASN A 13 3.19 12.78 -11.96
CA ASN A 13 2.01 13.48 -11.46
C ASN A 13 1.55 12.96 -10.09
N ASP A 14 1.52 11.64 -9.92
CA ASP A 14 1.05 10.99 -8.72
C ASP A 14 1.83 9.70 -8.40
N GLU A 15 1.48 9.04 -7.31
CA GLU A 15 2.12 7.79 -6.86
C GLU A 15 1.92 6.61 -7.80
N MET A 16 0.84 6.59 -8.59
CA MET A 16 0.61 5.54 -9.58
C MET A 16 1.53 5.73 -10.77
N GLU A 17 1.63 6.96 -11.25
CA GLU A 17 2.54 7.31 -12.33
C GLU A 17 4.01 7.12 -11.91
N GLU A 18 4.34 7.38 -10.64
CA GLU A 18 5.66 7.08 -10.08
C GLU A 18 5.98 5.58 -10.17
N ALA A 19 5.05 4.72 -9.77
CA ALA A 19 5.21 3.28 -9.84
C ALA A 19 5.33 2.78 -11.30
N ASP A 20 4.51 3.32 -12.21
CA ASP A 20 4.60 3.00 -13.65
C ASP A 20 5.93 3.50 -14.25
N ALA A 21 6.45 4.64 -13.79
CA ALA A 21 7.76 5.15 -14.22
C ALA A 21 8.91 4.25 -13.75
N VAL A 22 8.83 3.67 -12.54
CA VAL A 22 9.77 2.64 -12.06
C VAL A 22 9.76 1.45 -13.01
N VAL A 23 8.59 0.90 -13.32
CA VAL A 23 8.44 -0.25 -14.25
C VAL A 23 9.08 0.07 -15.60
N ASN A 24 8.75 1.21 -16.20
CA ASN A 24 9.29 1.59 -17.50
C ASN A 24 10.82 1.77 -17.50
N ALA A 25 11.37 2.41 -16.46
CA ALA A 25 12.82 2.60 -16.32
C ALA A 25 13.54 1.27 -16.15
N LEU A 26 12.98 0.37 -15.33
CA LEU A 26 13.47 -0.98 -15.10
C LEU A 26 13.48 -1.81 -16.40
N GLU A 27 12.37 -1.84 -17.14
CA GLU A 27 12.31 -2.53 -18.44
C GLU A 27 13.31 -1.99 -19.43
N LYS A 28 13.52 -0.67 -19.46
CA LYS A 28 14.52 -0.02 -20.32
C LYS A 28 15.94 -0.45 -19.96
N GLU A 29 16.27 -0.50 -18.67
CA GLU A 29 17.57 -0.98 -18.18
C GLU A 29 17.79 -2.46 -18.54
N ILE A 30 16.77 -3.32 -18.40
CA ILE A 30 16.85 -4.72 -18.79
C ILE A 30 17.13 -4.84 -20.30
N LYS A 31 16.37 -4.12 -21.14
CA LYS A 31 16.49 -4.19 -22.61
C LYS A 31 17.83 -3.64 -23.12
N LEU A 32 18.29 -2.49 -22.58
CA LEU A 32 19.47 -1.80 -23.08
C LEU A 32 20.76 -2.27 -22.44
N GLN A 33 20.75 -2.61 -21.16
CA GLN A 33 21.93 -2.96 -20.37
C GLN A 33 22.02 -4.44 -20.06
N LYS A 34 21.05 -5.25 -20.53
CA LYS A 34 20.96 -6.72 -20.29
C LYS A 34 21.03 -7.09 -18.80
N ARG A 35 20.34 -6.29 -17.94
CA ARG A 35 20.28 -6.51 -16.51
C ARG A 35 19.25 -7.59 -16.15
N ASN A 36 19.43 -8.24 -15.01
CA ASN A 36 18.47 -9.14 -14.40
C ASN A 36 17.58 -8.37 -13.42
N PHE A 37 16.40 -8.92 -13.06
CA PHE A 37 15.55 -8.33 -12.03
C PHE A 37 16.26 -8.18 -10.68
N SER A 38 17.14 -9.11 -10.33
CA SER A 38 17.96 -9.07 -9.11
C SER A 38 18.97 -7.91 -9.04
N ASP A 39 19.22 -7.22 -10.17
CA ASP A 39 20.11 -6.07 -10.21
C ASP A 39 19.46 -4.78 -9.66
N PHE A 40 18.14 -4.81 -9.37
CA PHE A 40 17.36 -3.64 -9.01
C PHE A 40 16.90 -3.66 -7.56
N ALA A 41 17.05 -2.51 -6.88
CA ALA A 41 16.40 -2.23 -5.61
C ALA A 41 15.55 -0.97 -5.70
N ILE A 42 14.36 -1.04 -5.11
CA ILE A 42 13.44 0.09 -4.95
C ILE A 42 13.39 0.43 -3.47
N LEU A 43 13.87 1.61 -3.12
CA LEU A 43 13.96 2.10 -1.75
C LEU A 43 12.88 3.15 -1.49
N TYR A 44 12.18 3.01 -0.39
CA TYR A 44 11.16 3.92 0.07
C TYR A 44 11.31 4.23 1.56
N ARG A 45 10.67 5.32 2.03
CA ARG A 45 10.81 5.77 3.42
C ARG A 45 9.89 5.01 4.37
N THR A 46 8.67 4.70 3.96
CA THR A 46 7.66 4.01 4.79
C THR A 46 7.09 2.80 4.06
N ASN A 47 6.73 1.76 4.83
CA ASN A 47 6.19 0.53 4.27
C ASN A 47 4.89 0.75 3.46
N SER A 48 4.07 1.75 3.82
CA SER A 48 2.84 2.05 3.08
C SER A 48 3.07 2.38 1.61
N GLN A 49 4.23 2.97 1.26
CA GLN A 49 4.57 3.30 -0.12
C GLN A 49 4.74 2.07 -1.04
N SER A 50 4.91 0.85 -0.47
CA SER A 50 5.12 -0.34 -1.29
C SER A 50 3.90 -0.74 -2.11
N ARG A 51 2.65 -0.39 -1.69
CA ARG A 51 1.42 -0.86 -2.35
C ARG A 51 1.36 -0.48 -3.83
N SER A 52 1.53 0.79 -4.18
CA SER A 52 1.48 1.24 -5.57
C SER A 52 2.56 0.58 -6.44
N LEU A 53 3.75 0.38 -5.88
CA LEU A 53 4.86 -0.33 -6.54
C LEU A 53 4.53 -1.82 -6.73
N GLU A 54 4.04 -2.48 -5.68
CA GLU A 54 3.64 -3.88 -5.73
C GLU A 54 2.54 -4.10 -6.77
N ASP A 55 1.51 -3.25 -6.78
CA ASP A 55 0.41 -3.31 -7.74
C ASP A 55 0.90 -3.09 -9.18
N ALA A 56 1.82 -2.14 -9.41
CA ALA A 56 2.42 -1.92 -10.72
C ALA A 56 3.26 -3.13 -11.18
N PHE A 57 4.06 -3.70 -10.30
CA PHE A 57 4.87 -4.88 -10.61
C PHE A 57 4.02 -6.11 -10.94
N ARG A 58 2.93 -6.34 -10.19
CA ARG A 58 1.97 -7.41 -10.46
C ARG A 58 1.29 -7.24 -11.82
N ARG A 59 0.79 -6.02 -12.12
CA ARG A 59 0.18 -5.73 -13.44
C ARG A 59 1.15 -5.96 -14.61
N SER A 60 2.44 -5.73 -14.38
CA SER A 60 3.48 -5.90 -15.40
C SER A 60 4.15 -7.27 -15.40
N GLY A 61 3.73 -8.19 -14.51
CA GLY A 61 4.32 -9.52 -14.39
C GLY A 61 5.79 -9.50 -13.92
N ILE A 62 6.21 -8.43 -13.20
CA ILE A 62 7.58 -8.28 -12.71
C ILE A 62 7.70 -8.98 -11.34
N PRO A 63 8.57 -10.00 -11.22
CA PRO A 63 8.78 -10.68 -9.95
C PRO A 63 9.51 -9.78 -8.95
N TYR A 64 9.03 -9.76 -7.70
CA TYR A 64 9.64 -8.97 -6.64
C TYR A 64 9.64 -9.69 -5.29
N ASN A 65 10.51 -9.24 -4.39
CA ASN A 65 10.50 -9.60 -2.97
C ASN A 65 10.55 -8.35 -2.09
N ILE A 66 10.03 -8.48 -0.86
CA ILE A 66 10.11 -7.41 0.15
C ILE A 66 11.07 -7.84 1.24
N VAL A 67 12.06 -7.00 1.51
CA VAL A 67 13.04 -7.22 2.58
C VAL A 67 12.64 -6.45 3.83
N GLY A 68 12.57 -7.16 4.96
CA GLY A 68 12.24 -6.56 6.26
C GLY A 68 10.75 -6.27 6.49
N GLY A 69 9.87 -6.87 5.68
CA GLY A 69 8.43 -6.67 5.81
C GLY A 69 7.61 -7.77 5.13
N PHE A 70 6.31 -7.57 5.14
CA PHE A 70 5.34 -8.40 4.43
C PHE A 70 4.82 -7.64 3.19
N ARG A 71 4.41 -8.38 2.18
CA ARG A 71 3.65 -7.83 1.05
C ARG A 71 2.41 -7.09 1.55
N PHE A 72 1.99 -6.05 0.86
CA PHE A 72 0.95 -5.15 1.36
C PHE A 72 -0.32 -5.90 1.80
N TYR A 73 -0.85 -6.76 0.93
CA TYR A 73 -2.07 -7.53 1.23
C TYR A 73 -1.85 -8.69 2.22
N GLU A 74 -0.61 -9.00 2.58
CA GLU A 74 -0.29 -9.99 3.62
C GLU A 74 -0.18 -9.40 5.02
N ARG A 75 -0.12 -8.07 5.16
CA ARG A 75 -0.06 -7.38 6.45
C ARG A 75 -1.28 -7.68 7.29
N LYS A 76 -1.07 -7.83 8.59
CA LYS A 76 -2.12 -8.24 9.52
C LYS A 76 -3.36 -7.36 9.44
N GLU A 77 -3.20 -6.06 9.55
CA GLU A 77 -4.28 -5.06 9.51
C GLU A 77 -5.04 -5.06 8.18
N ILE A 78 -4.34 -5.33 7.09
CA ILE A 78 -4.94 -5.41 5.74
C ILE A 78 -5.72 -6.72 5.60
N LYS A 79 -5.16 -7.85 6.05
CA LYS A 79 -5.89 -9.12 6.12
C LYS A 79 -7.11 -9.03 7.04
N ASP A 80 -7.05 -8.24 8.11
CA ASP A 80 -8.19 -8.02 8.98
C ASP A 80 -9.29 -7.21 8.27
N LEU A 81 -8.94 -6.16 7.51
CA LEU A 81 -9.89 -5.43 6.66
C LEU A 81 -10.51 -6.32 5.58
N ILE A 82 -9.69 -7.04 4.83
CA ILE A 82 -10.17 -7.99 3.80
C ILE A 82 -11.09 -9.03 4.44
N GLY A 83 -10.76 -9.53 5.64
CA GLY A 83 -11.61 -10.45 6.38
C GLY A 83 -13.00 -9.90 6.70
N TYR A 84 -13.10 -8.61 7.08
CA TYR A 84 -14.40 -7.97 7.23
C TYR A 84 -15.18 -7.91 5.92
N LEU A 85 -14.52 -7.48 4.85
CA LEU A 85 -15.13 -7.33 3.53
C LEU A 85 -15.59 -8.70 2.99
N SER A 86 -14.76 -9.73 3.13
CA SER A 86 -15.08 -11.10 2.73
C SER A 86 -16.28 -11.65 3.51
N LEU A 87 -16.33 -11.39 4.83
CA LEU A 87 -17.45 -11.83 5.66
C LEU A 87 -18.77 -11.13 5.30
N ILE A 88 -18.71 -9.87 4.90
CA ILE A 88 -19.89 -9.13 4.42
C ILE A 88 -20.42 -9.71 3.10
N VAL A 89 -19.52 -10.04 2.17
CA VAL A 89 -19.90 -10.66 0.89
C VAL A 89 -20.37 -12.10 1.10
N ASN A 90 -19.71 -12.86 1.98
CA ASN A 90 -20.04 -14.24 2.29
C ASN A 90 -20.15 -14.47 3.80
N PRO A 91 -21.35 -14.35 4.39
CA PRO A 91 -21.58 -14.59 5.83
C PRO A 91 -21.26 -16.03 6.30
N LYS A 92 -21.02 -16.97 5.36
CA LYS A 92 -20.61 -18.34 5.67
C LYS A 92 -19.11 -18.50 5.88
N ASP A 93 -18.32 -17.46 5.60
CA ASP A 93 -16.87 -17.48 5.76
C ASP A 93 -16.47 -17.47 7.25
N THR A 94 -16.35 -18.69 7.81
CA THR A 94 -15.97 -18.89 9.21
C THR A 94 -14.52 -18.52 9.50
N ILE A 95 -13.64 -18.54 8.50
CA ILE A 95 -12.23 -18.16 8.65
C ILE A 95 -12.15 -16.65 8.87
N SER A 96 -12.76 -15.89 7.98
CA SER A 96 -12.83 -14.44 8.11
C SER A 96 -13.56 -14.02 9.40
N LEU A 97 -14.66 -14.66 9.75
CA LEU A 97 -15.37 -14.38 10.99
C LEU A 97 -14.45 -14.55 12.21
N ARG A 98 -13.78 -15.71 12.36
CA ARG A 98 -12.85 -15.97 13.47
C ARG A 98 -11.73 -14.94 13.54
N ARG A 99 -11.30 -14.43 12.39
CA ARG A 99 -10.25 -13.44 12.27
C ARG A 99 -10.68 -12.09 12.82
N VAL A 100 -11.89 -11.63 12.48
CA VAL A 100 -12.30 -10.23 12.71
C VAL A 100 -13.26 -10.02 13.86
N ILE A 101 -13.87 -11.07 14.42
CA ILE A 101 -14.91 -10.97 15.46
C ILE A 101 -14.44 -10.18 16.69
N ASN A 102 -13.16 -10.27 17.05
CA ASN A 102 -12.55 -9.54 18.17
C ASN A 102 -11.56 -8.47 17.73
N PHE A 103 -11.65 -7.99 16.52
CA PHE A 103 -10.82 -6.88 16.02
C PHE A 103 -11.68 -5.75 15.44
N PRO A 104 -11.54 -4.49 15.90
CA PRO A 104 -10.82 -4.07 17.12
C PRO A 104 -11.29 -4.79 18.37
N PRO A 105 -10.52 -4.79 19.48
CA PRO A 105 -10.82 -5.58 20.67
C PRO A 105 -12.25 -5.34 21.21
N ARG A 106 -13.06 -6.40 21.31
CA ARG A 106 -14.48 -6.38 21.78
C ARG A 106 -14.70 -7.23 23.03
N GLY A 107 -13.65 -7.82 23.59
CA GLY A 107 -13.77 -8.74 24.72
C GLY A 107 -14.34 -10.12 24.34
N ILE A 108 -14.35 -10.46 23.03
CA ILE A 108 -14.80 -11.76 22.53
C ILE A 108 -13.59 -12.67 22.43
N GLY A 109 -13.39 -13.51 23.47
CA GLY A 109 -12.27 -14.47 23.50
C GLY A 109 -12.55 -15.73 22.70
N MET A 110 -11.50 -16.51 22.40
CA MET A 110 -11.60 -17.78 21.64
C MET A 110 -12.60 -18.77 22.23
N LYS A 111 -12.69 -18.87 23.55
CA LYS A 111 -13.70 -19.73 24.22
C LYS A 111 -15.14 -19.35 23.86
N THR A 112 -15.40 -18.06 23.65
CA THR A 112 -16.72 -17.57 23.22
C THR A 112 -16.96 -17.94 21.75
N VAL A 113 -15.94 -17.79 20.90
CA VAL A 113 -16.01 -18.21 19.50
C VAL A 113 -16.26 -19.72 19.38
N ASP A 114 -15.59 -20.55 20.18
CA ASP A 114 -15.80 -22.01 20.17
C ASP A 114 -17.24 -22.38 20.59
N LYS A 115 -17.82 -21.68 21.56
CA LYS A 115 -19.25 -21.86 21.90
C LYS A 115 -20.16 -21.54 20.71
N CYS A 116 -19.86 -20.45 19.96
CA CYS A 116 -20.61 -20.11 18.75
C CYS A 116 -20.51 -21.22 17.70
N VAL A 117 -19.33 -21.79 17.48
CA VAL A 117 -19.13 -22.91 16.54
C VAL A 117 -19.97 -24.13 16.93
N ILE A 118 -19.91 -24.54 18.22
CA ILE A 118 -20.68 -25.68 18.72
C ILE A 118 -22.19 -25.43 18.54
N GLN A 119 -22.66 -24.24 18.86
CA GLN A 119 -24.07 -23.87 18.73
C GLN A 119 -24.53 -23.82 17.27
N ALA A 120 -23.69 -23.29 16.37
CA ALA A 120 -23.96 -23.28 14.93
C ALA A 120 -24.17 -24.70 14.39
N ALA A 121 -23.27 -25.62 14.76
CA ALA A 121 -23.38 -27.03 14.39
C ALA A 121 -24.64 -27.69 14.97
N LYS A 122 -24.94 -27.45 16.26
CA LYS A 122 -26.10 -28.01 16.97
C LYS A 122 -27.44 -27.56 16.37
N LYS A 123 -27.54 -26.26 16.02
CA LYS A 123 -28.78 -25.66 15.47
C LYS A 123 -28.84 -25.73 13.95
N LYS A 124 -27.80 -26.18 13.27
CA LYS A 124 -27.65 -26.13 11.81
C LYS A 124 -27.85 -24.70 11.26
N MET A 125 -27.34 -23.72 11.99
CA MET A 125 -27.35 -22.30 11.64
C MET A 125 -25.99 -21.88 11.10
N GLU A 126 -25.98 -20.81 10.33
CA GLU A 126 -24.73 -20.15 9.93
C GLU A 126 -24.05 -19.51 11.14
N MET A 127 -22.72 -19.45 11.13
CA MET A 127 -21.99 -18.99 12.30
C MET A 127 -22.28 -17.51 12.62
N VAL A 128 -22.51 -16.67 11.63
CA VAL A 128 -22.90 -15.27 11.81
C VAL A 128 -24.26 -15.19 12.51
N GLU A 129 -25.23 -16.01 12.07
CA GLU A 129 -26.60 -16.01 12.64
C GLU A 129 -26.64 -16.42 14.12
N VAL A 130 -25.74 -17.31 14.54
CA VAL A 130 -25.65 -17.74 15.96
C VAL A 130 -25.26 -16.58 16.89
N LEU A 131 -24.57 -15.58 16.38
CA LEU A 131 -24.19 -14.39 17.15
C LEU A 131 -25.40 -13.56 17.60
N SER A 132 -26.55 -13.72 16.94
CA SER A 132 -27.82 -13.05 17.29
C SER A 132 -28.54 -13.69 18.50
N ILE A 133 -28.11 -14.86 18.96
CA ILE A 133 -28.73 -15.62 20.05
C ILE A 133 -27.73 -15.99 21.15
N PRO A 134 -26.98 -15.04 21.73
CA PRO A 134 -25.93 -15.31 22.69
C PRO A 134 -26.42 -16.00 23.95
N GLU A 135 -27.67 -15.77 24.35
CA GLU A 135 -28.28 -16.36 25.54
C GLU A 135 -28.40 -17.89 25.44
N ASP A 136 -28.63 -18.43 24.25
CA ASP A 136 -28.69 -19.88 23.98
C ASP A 136 -27.34 -20.58 24.24
N MET A 137 -26.27 -19.82 24.28
CA MET A 137 -24.91 -20.29 24.58
C MET A 137 -24.48 -19.99 26.02
N GLY A 138 -25.39 -19.44 26.83
CA GLY A 138 -25.11 -19.00 28.20
C GLY A 138 -24.19 -17.77 28.24
N ILE A 139 -24.13 -16.97 27.15
CA ILE A 139 -23.37 -15.73 27.08
C ILE A 139 -24.29 -14.57 27.44
N ARG A 140 -23.89 -13.74 28.41
CA ARG A 140 -24.68 -12.62 28.94
C ARG A 140 -23.83 -11.36 29.13
N GLY A 141 -24.50 -10.22 29.36
CA GLY A 141 -23.88 -8.91 29.63
C GLY A 141 -22.99 -8.44 28.49
N LYS A 142 -21.91 -7.75 28.78
CA LYS A 142 -21.04 -7.09 27.78
C LYS A 142 -20.60 -8.00 26.62
N GLN A 143 -20.40 -9.29 26.85
CA GLN A 143 -20.03 -10.21 25.78
C GLN A 143 -21.18 -10.48 24.82
N ALA A 144 -22.40 -10.62 25.36
CA ALA A 144 -23.61 -10.75 24.54
C ALA A 144 -23.83 -9.49 23.69
N ASP A 145 -23.71 -8.31 24.30
CA ASP A 145 -23.83 -7.03 23.61
C ASP A 145 -22.79 -6.88 22.49
N SER A 146 -21.55 -7.31 22.76
CA SER A 146 -20.47 -7.30 21.75
C SER A 146 -20.75 -8.22 20.56
N LEU A 147 -21.28 -9.42 20.81
CA LEU A 147 -21.68 -10.36 19.76
C LEU A 147 -22.82 -9.79 18.92
N MET A 148 -23.86 -9.24 19.57
CA MET A 148 -24.99 -8.61 18.90
C MET A 148 -24.57 -7.38 18.08
N THR A 149 -23.71 -6.54 18.62
CA THR A 149 -23.16 -5.38 17.89
C THR A 149 -22.41 -5.83 16.65
N PHE A 150 -21.53 -6.82 16.76
CA PHE A 150 -20.81 -7.37 15.62
C PHE A 150 -21.75 -7.98 14.57
N TYR A 151 -22.73 -8.79 15.01
CA TYR A 151 -23.77 -9.34 14.15
C TYR A 151 -24.49 -8.25 13.36
N ASN A 152 -24.95 -7.22 14.06
CA ASN A 152 -25.70 -6.12 13.44
C ASN A 152 -24.87 -5.35 12.40
N ILE A 153 -23.58 -5.16 12.64
CA ILE A 153 -22.65 -4.56 11.66
C ILE A 153 -22.59 -5.44 10.40
N ILE A 154 -22.29 -6.73 10.55
CA ILE A 154 -22.18 -7.64 9.38
C ILE A 154 -23.49 -7.69 8.60
N LYS A 155 -24.61 -7.86 9.29
CA LYS A 155 -25.93 -7.91 8.66
C LYS A 155 -26.26 -6.62 7.92
N LYS A 156 -26.08 -5.47 8.56
CA LYS A 156 -26.30 -4.15 7.96
C LYS A 156 -25.52 -3.98 6.65
N TYR A 157 -24.23 -4.26 6.66
CA TYR A 157 -23.40 -4.07 5.47
C TYR A 157 -23.66 -5.14 4.39
N ASN A 158 -24.06 -6.35 4.75
CA ASN A 158 -24.54 -7.34 3.79
C ASN A 158 -25.83 -6.87 3.07
N GLU A 159 -26.78 -6.27 3.80
CA GLU A 159 -28.00 -5.68 3.24
C GLU A 159 -27.74 -4.42 2.39
N LEU A 160 -26.61 -3.77 2.60
CA LEU A 160 -26.18 -2.58 1.82
C LEU A 160 -25.39 -2.93 0.57
N LEU A 161 -24.89 -4.17 0.40
CA LEU A 161 -24.13 -4.61 -0.79
C LEU A 161 -24.78 -4.21 -2.14
N PRO A 162 -26.09 -4.40 -2.36
CA PRO A 162 -26.71 -4.02 -3.62
C PRO A 162 -26.98 -2.51 -3.77
N LYS A 163 -26.74 -1.71 -2.73
CA LYS A 163 -27.12 -0.29 -2.67
C LYS A 163 -25.93 0.67 -2.71
N LEU A 164 -24.77 0.21 -2.29
CA LEU A 164 -23.56 1.00 -2.19
C LEU A 164 -22.48 0.44 -3.10
N ASN A 165 -21.69 1.32 -3.70
CA ASN A 165 -20.46 0.92 -4.39
C ASN A 165 -19.38 0.51 -3.38
N ALA A 166 -18.27 -0.08 -3.88
CA ALA A 166 -17.18 -0.56 -3.02
C ALA A 166 -16.58 0.57 -2.15
N GLY A 167 -16.40 1.77 -2.72
CA GLY A 167 -15.82 2.91 -2.02
C GLY A 167 -16.65 3.38 -0.84
N GLU A 168 -17.96 3.58 -1.08
CA GLU A 168 -18.91 4.00 -0.04
C GLU A 168 -19.00 2.96 1.09
N LEU A 169 -19.12 1.67 0.72
CA LEU A 169 -19.27 0.59 1.68
C LEU A 169 -18.02 0.43 2.55
N VAL A 170 -16.84 0.38 1.94
CA VAL A 170 -15.59 0.18 2.67
C VAL A 170 -15.32 1.33 3.63
N ARG A 171 -15.51 2.59 3.21
CA ARG A 171 -15.31 3.77 4.07
C ARG A 171 -16.26 3.75 5.26
N ALA A 172 -17.55 3.53 5.03
CA ALA A 172 -18.55 3.47 6.08
C ALA A 172 -18.25 2.34 7.08
N LEU A 173 -17.87 1.16 6.60
CA LEU A 173 -17.51 0.02 7.43
C LEU A 173 -16.30 0.31 8.32
N VAL A 174 -15.22 0.84 7.76
CA VAL A 174 -13.96 1.10 8.48
C VAL A 174 -14.16 2.15 9.57
N GLU A 175 -15.02 3.15 9.32
CA GLU A 175 -15.39 4.15 10.33
C GLU A 175 -16.27 3.54 11.43
N GLU A 176 -17.35 2.81 11.09
CA GLU A 176 -18.29 2.25 12.05
C GLU A 176 -17.68 1.13 12.91
N THR A 177 -16.77 0.33 12.35
CA THR A 177 -16.03 -0.68 13.12
C THR A 177 -15.04 -0.08 14.11
N GLY A 178 -14.68 1.20 13.95
CA GLY A 178 -13.73 1.92 14.78
C GLY A 178 -12.26 1.57 14.52
N ILE A 179 -11.93 0.91 13.40
CA ILE A 179 -10.57 0.52 13.05
C ILE A 179 -9.65 1.74 12.91
N ILE A 180 -10.13 2.81 12.26
CA ILE A 180 -9.39 4.06 12.13
C ILE A 180 -9.09 4.66 13.49
N ARG A 181 -10.10 4.74 14.36
CA ARG A 181 -9.95 5.29 15.71
C ARG A 181 -8.96 4.48 16.52
N TYR A 182 -9.08 3.15 16.48
CA TYR A 182 -8.22 2.23 17.23
C TYR A 182 -6.73 2.45 16.95
N PHE A 183 -6.35 2.61 15.68
CA PHE A 183 -4.95 2.86 15.34
C PHE A 183 -4.52 4.32 15.52
N ARG A 184 -5.40 5.28 15.24
CA ARG A 184 -5.10 6.72 15.36
C ARG A 184 -4.86 7.15 16.80
N GLU A 185 -5.62 6.62 17.76
CA GLU A 185 -5.50 6.96 19.18
C GLU A 185 -4.32 6.25 19.87
N SER A 186 -3.72 5.27 19.23
CA SER A 186 -2.54 4.59 19.75
C SER A 186 -1.29 5.45 19.57
N SER A 187 -0.48 5.57 20.63
CA SER A 187 0.84 6.20 20.57
C SER A 187 1.98 5.25 20.18
N ALA A 188 1.68 3.96 19.99
CA ALA A 188 2.67 2.96 19.62
C ALA A 188 3.13 3.18 18.16
N PRO A 189 4.44 3.25 17.88
CA PRO A 189 4.95 3.45 16.52
C PRO A 189 4.42 2.42 15.51
N GLU A 190 4.29 1.16 15.92
CA GLU A 190 3.74 0.09 15.09
C GLU A 190 2.28 0.34 14.68
N ASP A 191 1.47 0.91 15.57
CA ASP A 191 0.07 1.20 15.27
C ASP A 191 -0.07 2.44 14.37
N GLN A 192 0.86 3.39 14.46
CA GLN A 192 0.94 4.51 13.49
C GLN A 192 1.28 4.00 12.09
N GLU A 193 2.16 3.00 11.98
CA GLU A 193 2.44 2.35 10.70
C GLU A 193 1.22 1.59 10.17
N ARG A 194 0.52 0.84 11.03
CA ARG A 194 -0.74 0.15 10.67
C ARG A 194 -1.82 1.14 10.25
N PHE A 195 -1.92 2.29 10.93
CA PHE A 195 -2.80 3.37 10.50
C PHE A 195 -2.49 3.84 9.07
N ALA A 196 -1.20 4.10 8.76
CA ALA A 196 -0.78 4.47 7.42
C ALA A 196 -1.13 3.39 6.39
N ASN A 197 -1.00 2.11 6.72
CA ASN A 197 -1.38 0.99 5.86
C ASN A 197 -2.90 0.93 5.62
N VAL A 198 -3.72 1.17 6.65
CA VAL A 198 -5.19 1.26 6.51
C VAL A 198 -5.56 2.42 5.58
N MET A 199 -4.94 3.59 5.75
CA MET A 199 -5.18 4.74 4.86
C MET A 199 -4.76 4.45 3.42
N GLU A 200 -3.67 3.73 3.23
CA GLU A 200 -3.21 3.32 1.90
C GLU A 200 -4.14 2.28 1.26
N PHE A 201 -4.72 1.37 2.06
CA PHE A 201 -5.76 0.45 1.58
C PHE A 201 -6.99 1.20 1.06
N LEU A 202 -7.45 2.22 1.80
CA LEU A 202 -8.58 3.05 1.38
C LEU A 202 -8.31 3.81 0.07
N LYS A 203 -7.06 4.26 -0.14
CA LYS A 203 -6.65 4.82 -1.44
C LYS A 203 -6.76 3.79 -2.58
N GLY A 204 -6.31 2.55 -2.34
CA GLY A 204 -6.47 1.47 -3.31
C GLY A 204 -7.93 1.24 -3.71
N VAL A 205 -8.86 1.36 -2.75
CA VAL A 205 -10.30 1.32 -3.04
C VAL A 205 -10.72 2.50 -3.93
N ASP A 206 -10.22 3.72 -3.66
CA ASP A 206 -10.52 4.90 -4.49
C ASP A 206 -10.00 4.76 -5.91
N GLU A 207 -8.81 4.24 -6.08
CA GLU A 207 -8.22 3.96 -7.39
C GLU A 207 -9.05 2.93 -8.17
N PHE A 208 -9.54 1.90 -7.49
CA PHE A 208 -10.51 0.97 -8.06
C PHE A 208 -11.78 1.69 -8.52
N MET A 209 -12.35 2.57 -7.69
CA MET A 209 -13.55 3.33 -8.03
C MET A 209 -13.36 4.29 -9.20
N ILE A 210 -12.16 4.86 -9.39
CA ILE A 210 -11.84 5.69 -10.56
C ILE A 210 -11.88 4.86 -11.85
N ARG A 211 -11.37 3.61 -11.81
CA ARG A 211 -11.37 2.71 -12.98
C ARG A 211 -12.73 2.05 -13.21
N THR A 212 -13.48 1.82 -12.15
CA THR A 212 -14.76 1.10 -12.15
C THR A 212 -15.76 1.82 -11.25
N PRO A 213 -16.35 2.96 -11.71
CA PRO A 213 -17.19 3.83 -10.88
C PRO A 213 -18.41 3.13 -10.23
N ASP A 214 -18.99 2.13 -10.92
CA ASP A 214 -20.12 1.34 -10.42
C ASP A 214 -19.67 -0.01 -9.82
N GLY A 215 -18.37 -0.19 -9.58
CA GLY A 215 -17.79 -1.43 -9.09
C GLY A 215 -18.26 -1.79 -7.68
N GLY A 216 -18.85 -2.98 -7.53
CA GLY A 216 -19.29 -3.51 -6.24
C GLY A 216 -18.13 -4.12 -5.43
N LEU A 217 -18.41 -4.36 -4.14
CA LEU A 217 -17.42 -4.94 -3.22
C LEU A 217 -16.89 -6.31 -3.67
N SER A 218 -17.73 -7.17 -4.23
CA SER A 218 -17.32 -8.49 -4.72
C SER A 218 -16.27 -8.37 -5.83
N GLN A 219 -16.46 -7.44 -6.76
CA GLN A 219 -15.53 -7.19 -7.86
C GLN A 219 -14.19 -6.65 -7.35
N TYR A 220 -14.21 -5.77 -6.34
CA TYR A 220 -12.99 -5.31 -5.69
C TYR A 220 -12.21 -6.45 -5.02
N LEU A 221 -12.91 -7.32 -4.28
CA LEU A 221 -12.28 -8.49 -3.63
C LEU A 221 -11.73 -9.50 -4.64
N GLU A 222 -12.38 -9.69 -5.79
CA GLU A 222 -11.85 -10.50 -6.88
C GLU A 222 -10.53 -9.92 -7.42
N GLU A 223 -10.47 -8.59 -7.66
CA GLU A 223 -9.23 -7.92 -8.09
C GLU A 223 -8.11 -8.13 -7.06
N VAL A 224 -8.41 -7.91 -5.77
CA VAL A 224 -7.43 -8.13 -4.69
C VAL A 224 -6.96 -9.59 -4.62
N SER A 225 -7.86 -10.56 -4.80
CA SER A 225 -7.51 -11.98 -4.80
C SER A 225 -6.59 -12.32 -5.96
N LEU A 226 -6.91 -11.87 -7.17
CA LEU A 226 -6.06 -12.08 -8.35
C LEU A 226 -4.66 -11.50 -8.17
N LEU A 227 -4.56 -10.30 -7.55
CA LEU A 227 -3.27 -9.69 -7.24
C LEU A 227 -2.44 -10.53 -6.28
N THR A 228 -3.06 -11.19 -5.31
CA THR A 228 -2.34 -12.02 -4.32
C THR A 228 -1.94 -13.39 -4.86
N ASP A 229 -2.70 -13.97 -5.78
CA ASP A 229 -2.40 -15.30 -6.37
C ASP A 229 -1.21 -15.25 -7.32
N LEU A 230 -1.02 -14.17 -8.06
CA LEU A 230 0.14 -13.96 -8.94
C LEU A 230 1.48 -13.99 -8.18
N ASP A 231 1.46 -13.71 -6.88
CA ASP A 231 2.66 -13.71 -6.03
C ASP A 231 3.27 -15.10 -5.77
N GLN A 232 2.53 -16.18 -6.03
CA GLN A 232 2.97 -17.55 -5.73
C GLN A 232 3.77 -18.22 -6.88
N TRP A 233 3.85 -17.60 -8.05
CA TRP A 233 4.30 -18.25 -9.31
C TRP A 233 5.72 -17.89 -9.76
N ASN A 234 6.62 -17.37 -8.91
CA ASN A 234 7.89 -16.82 -9.37
C ASN A 234 9.15 -17.57 -8.90
N ASP A 235 10.14 -17.66 -9.82
CA ASP A 235 11.52 -18.10 -9.58
C ASP A 235 12.16 -17.35 -8.41
N GLU A 236 12.67 -18.05 -7.41
CA GLU A 236 13.14 -17.47 -6.14
C GLU A 236 14.40 -16.61 -6.28
N THR A 237 15.14 -16.70 -7.38
CA THR A 237 16.48 -16.13 -7.50
C THR A 237 16.57 -14.81 -8.26
N ASN A 238 15.68 -14.56 -9.23
CA ASN A 238 15.73 -13.37 -10.09
C ASN A 238 14.53 -12.45 -9.85
N ARG A 239 14.59 -11.61 -8.80
CA ARG A 239 13.51 -10.72 -8.37
C ARG A 239 14.00 -9.31 -8.07
N VAL A 240 13.17 -8.32 -8.35
CA VAL A 240 13.39 -6.94 -7.90
C VAL A 240 13.24 -6.88 -6.38
N THR A 241 14.14 -6.18 -5.70
CA THR A 241 14.10 -6.04 -4.25
C THR A 241 13.41 -4.72 -3.86
N LEU A 242 12.33 -4.82 -3.09
CA LEU A 242 11.63 -3.69 -2.47
C LEU A 242 11.98 -3.65 -0.98
N MET A 243 12.37 -2.47 -0.46
CA MET A 243 12.66 -2.32 0.96
C MET A 243 12.59 -0.88 1.42
N THR A 244 12.50 -0.70 2.74
CA THR A 244 12.70 0.64 3.30
C THR A 244 14.17 1.04 3.21
N LEU A 245 14.43 2.35 3.18
CA LEU A 245 15.80 2.89 3.25
C LEU A 245 16.56 2.35 4.46
N HIS A 246 15.89 2.17 5.62
CA HIS A 246 16.51 1.59 6.82
C HIS A 246 16.99 0.15 6.60
N SER A 247 16.19 -0.65 5.92
CA SER A 247 16.51 -2.06 5.65
C SER A 247 17.63 -2.23 4.62
N SER A 248 17.96 -1.17 3.87
CA SER A 248 18.99 -1.23 2.81
C SER A 248 20.43 -1.17 3.32
N LYS A 249 20.62 -0.88 4.61
CA LYS A 249 21.97 -0.75 5.21
C LYS A 249 22.76 -2.05 5.05
N GLY A 250 23.95 -1.96 4.44
CA GLY A 250 24.85 -3.10 4.22
C GLY A 250 24.59 -3.87 2.92
N LEU A 251 23.53 -3.56 2.18
CA LEU A 251 23.24 -4.16 0.87
C LEU A 251 23.72 -3.23 -0.25
N GLU A 252 24.02 -3.79 -1.42
CA GLU A 252 24.40 -3.02 -2.60
C GLU A 252 23.78 -3.62 -3.87
N PHE A 253 23.37 -2.75 -4.80
CA PHE A 253 22.70 -3.15 -6.04
C PHE A 253 23.23 -2.37 -7.24
N PRO A 254 23.31 -2.98 -8.42
CA PRO A 254 23.73 -2.27 -9.63
C PRO A 254 22.90 -1.02 -9.91
N VAL A 255 21.57 -1.08 -9.71
CA VAL A 255 20.64 0.04 -9.94
C VAL A 255 19.72 0.21 -8.74
N VAL A 256 19.61 1.43 -8.24
CA VAL A 256 18.75 1.78 -7.12
C VAL A 256 17.77 2.87 -7.54
N PHE A 257 16.51 2.66 -7.19
CA PHE A 257 15.45 3.67 -7.26
C PHE A 257 15.16 4.17 -5.84
N ILE A 258 15.07 5.47 -5.65
CA ILE A 258 14.60 6.09 -4.39
C ILE A 258 13.33 6.84 -4.73
N THR A 259 12.20 6.35 -4.20
CA THR A 259 10.85 6.86 -4.49
C THR A 259 10.33 7.73 -3.36
N GLY A 260 9.37 8.61 -3.67
CA GLY A 260 8.71 9.46 -2.68
C GLY A 260 9.60 10.57 -2.14
N LEU A 261 10.47 11.14 -2.97
CA LEU A 261 11.35 12.25 -2.57
C LEU A 261 10.58 13.58 -2.51
N GLU A 262 9.74 13.70 -1.48
CA GLU A 262 8.87 14.86 -1.25
C GLU A 262 8.95 15.30 0.22
N ASP A 263 9.01 16.62 0.48
CA ASP A 263 8.94 17.15 1.85
C ASP A 263 7.63 16.73 2.51
N GLY A 264 7.74 16.10 3.68
CA GLY A 264 6.62 15.50 4.43
C GLY A 264 6.44 14.01 4.24
N LEU A 265 7.09 13.41 3.21
CA LEU A 265 7.18 11.98 3.00
C LEU A 265 8.62 11.48 3.16
N PHE A 266 9.57 12.14 2.50
CA PHE A 266 10.99 11.95 2.71
C PHE A 266 11.76 13.26 2.42
N PRO A 267 12.10 14.03 3.46
CA PRO A 267 11.96 13.77 4.91
C PRO A 267 10.52 13.75 5.41
N LEU A 268 10.29 12.99 6.51
CA LEU A 268 8.98 12.94 7.16
C LEU A 268 8.60 14.32 7.76
N TYR A 269 7.30 14.64 7.82
CA TYR A 269 6.82 15.88 8.46
C TYR A 269 7.37 16.07 9.88
N SER A 270 7.37 15.02 10.69
CA SER A 270 7.87 15.07 12.07
C SER A 270 9.38 15.36 12.17
N ALA A 271 10.10 15.21 11.08
CA ALA A 271 11.53 15.54 11.03
C ALA A 271 11.78 16.99 10.60
N LEU A 272 10.82 17.63 9.93
CA LEU A 272 10.97 19.01 9.45
C LEU A 272 11.03 20.04 10.61
N GLU A 273 10.51 19.67 11.79
CA GLU A 273 10.45 20.52 12.97
C GLU A 273 11.70 20.43 13.87
N SER A 274 12.64 19.53 13.59
CA SER A 274 13.85 19.32 14.39
C SER A 274 15.07 19.15 13.50
N VAL A 275 16.08 19.98 13.77
CA VAL A 275 17.38 19.91 13.05
C VAL A 275 17.99 18.52 13.18
N GLU A 276 17.98 17.93 14.38
CA GLU A 276 18.58 16.60 14.61
C GLU A 276 17.86 15.51 13.83
N LYS A 277 16.52 15.54 13.82
CA LYS A 277 15.73 14.57 13.06
C LYS A 277 15.92 14.75 11.55
N LEU A 278 16.02 16.00 11.08
CA LEU A 278 16.27 16.27 9.68
C LEU A 278 17.66 15.78 9.23
N GLU A 279 18.66 15.93 10.08
CA GLU A 279 20.00 15.39 9.81
C GLU A 279 20.01 13.86 9.76
N GLU A 280 19.18 13.19 10.58
CA GLU A 280 19.04 11.74 10.50
C GLU A 280 18.36 11.30 9.19
N GLU A 281 17.33 12.00 8.74
CA GLU A 281 16.70 11.75 7.41
C GLU A 281 17.73 11.99 6.28
N ARG A 282 18.59 13.02 6.41
CA ARG A 282 19.65 13.28 5.42
C ARG A 282 20.69 12.15 5.39
N ARG A 283 21.08 11.63 6.56
CA ARG A 283 21.97 10.46 6.63
C ARG A 283 21.32 9.24 5.97
N LEU A 284 20.03 9.05 6.21
CA LEU A 284 19.29 7.94 5.59
C LEU A 284 19.23 8.09 4.07
N PHE A 285 19.04 9.31 3.55
CA PHE A 285 19.10 9.59 2.13
C PHE A 285 20.50 9.27 1.54
N TYR A 286 21.55 9.70 2.23
CA TYR A 286 22.91 9.37 1.84
C TYR A 286 23.17 7.85 1.82
N VAL A 287 22.65 7.13 2.82
CA VAL A 287 22.71 5.65 2.84
C VAL A 287 22.02 5.10 1.58
N GLY A 288 20.82 5.56 1.23
CA GLY A 288 20.13 5.12 0.03
C GLY A 288 20.94 5.34 -1.26
N LEU A 289 21.51 6.54 -1.43
CA LEU A 289 22.35 6.86 -2.60
C LEU A 289 23.55 5.93 -2.72
N THR A 290 24.20 5.62 -1.58
CA THR A 290 25.39 4.76 -1.54
C THR A 290 25.09 3.27 -1.73
N ARG A 291 23.84 2.86 -1.83
CA ARG A 291 23.47 1.47 -2.15
C ARG A 291 23.63 1.15 -3.63
N ALA A 292 23.75 2.16 -4.47
CA ALA A 292 23.91 1.96 -5.91
C ALA A 292 25.36 1.78 -6.30
N MET A 293 25.65 0.71 -7.05
CA MET A 293 26.97 0.47 -7.64
C MET A 293 27.18 1.25 -8.95
N LYS A 294 26.12 1.45 -9.75
CA LYS A 294 26.21 1.99 -11.11
C LYS A 294 25.26 3.16 -11.36
N LYS A 295 23.99 3.04 -10.99
CA LYS A 295 22.98 4.04 -11.36
C LYS A 295 21.95 4.26 -10.26
N VAL A 296 21.55 5.52 -10.10
CA VAL A 296 20.48 5.94 -9.19
C VAL A 296 19.39 6.64 -9.97
N TYR A 297 18.15 6.25 -9.69
CA TYR A 297 16.95 6.96 -10.07
C TYR A 297 16.33 7.61 -8.83
N LEU A 298 16.12 8.92 -8.87
CA LEU A 298 15.46 9.72 -7.86
C LEU A 298 14.08 10.06 -8.37
N MET A 299 13.04 9.82 -7.57
CA MET A 299 11.68 9.96 -8.05
C MET A 299 10.82 10.73 -7.04
N TYR A 300 9.95 11.58 -7.56
CA TYR A 300 8.95 12.31 -6.77
C TYR A 300 7.66 12.50 -7.57
N ALA A 301 6.55 12.67 -6.86
CA ALA A 301 5.26 12.96 -7.42
C ALA A 301 4.81 14.38 -7.05
N ASN A 302 4.20 15.11 -8.03
CA ASN A 302 3.68 16.45 -7.80
C ASN A 302 2.45 16.49 -6.90
N HIS A 303 1.69 15.38 -6.89
CA HIS A 303 0.48 15.24 -6.09
C HIS A 303 0.49 13.88 -5.40
N ARG A 304 0.18 13.87 -4.11
CA ARG A 304 -0.16 12.62 -3.39
C ARG A 304 -1.50 12.79 -2.72
N ARG A 305 -2.40 11.87 -2.98
CA ARG A 305 -3.71 11.86 -2.34
C ARG A 305 -3.56 11.47 -0.88
N ARG A 306 -4.11 12.29 0.03
CA ARG A 306 -4.31 11.94 1.43
C ARG A 306 -5.79 11.88 1.71
N ILE A 307 -6.27 10.78 2.30
CA ILE A 307 -7.68 10.65 2.69
C ILE A 307 -7.96 11.65 3.82
N GLY A 308 -9.01 12.48 3.63
CA GLY A 308 -9.43 13.48 4.62
C GLY A 308 -8.70 14.82 4.56
N SER A 309 -7.88 15.05 3.54
CA SER A 309 -7.34 16.39 3.22
C SER A 309 -7.46 16.64 1.73
N ASP A 310 -7.58 17.92 1.34
CA ASP A 310 -7.44 18.35 -0.04
C ASP A 310 -6.10 17.88 -0.62
N GLU A 311 -6.03 17.72 -1.94
CA GLU A 311 -4.81 17.32 -2.65
C GLU A 311 -3.62 18.15 -2.16
N LEU A 312 -2.62 17.50 -1.56
CA LEU A 312 -1.39 18.18 -1.19
C LEU A 312 -0.46 18.18 -2.40
N TYR A 313 -0.15 19.37 -2.89
CA TYR A 313 0.96 19.54 -3.83
C TYR A 313 2.24 19.06 -3.15
N GLY A 314 2.84 18.00 -3.67
CA GLY A 314 4.12 17.50 -3.22
C GLY A 314 5.20 18.51 -3.58
N MET A 315 5.85 19.08 -2.57
CA MET A 315 7.10 19.82 -2.83
C MET A 315 8.22 18.78 -2.91
N VAL A 316 8.98 18.83 -4.02
CA VAL A 316 10.16 17.97 -4.15
C VAL A 316 11.05 18.10 -2.90
N SER A 317 11.57 16.97 -2.44
CA SER A 317 12.40 16.91 -1.25
C SER A 317 13.54 17.92 -1.29
N ARG A 318 13.74 18.63 -0.18
CA ARG A 318 14.90 19.53 0.00
C ARG A 318 16.24 18.85 -0.25
N PHE A 319 16.33 17.54 -0.04
CA PHE A 319 17.54 16.77 -0.30
C PHE A 319 17.90 16.75 -1.79
N VAL A 320 16.92 16.84 -2.67
CA VAL A 320 17.16 16.95 -4.12
C VAL A 320 17.71 18.33 -4.49
N TYR A 321 17.20 19.40 -3.85
CA TYR A 321 17.73 20.77 -4.07
C TYR A 321 19.15 20.96 -3.54
N GLU A 322 19.57 20.19 -2.56
CA GLU A 322 20.93 20.24 -2.00
C GLU A 322 21.96 19.59 -2.92
N MET A 323 21.51 18.87 -3.97
CA MET A 323 22.44 18.22 -4.92
C MET A 323 22.94 19.20 -5.98
N PRO A 324 24.22 19.04 -6.40
CA PRO A 324 24.75 19.84 -7.52
C PRO A 324 23.97 19.55 -8.80
N GLU A 325 23.47 20.58 -9.48
CA GLU A 325 22.67 20.45 -10.70
C GLU A 325 23.42 19.72 -11.83
N ASP A 326 24.73 19.90 -11.93
CA ASP A 326 25.58 19.22 -12.91
C ASP A 326 25.61 17.68 -12.75
N LYS A 327 25.24 17.17 -11.58
CA LYS A 327 25.14 15.73 -11.28
C LYS A 327 23.76 15.15 -11.56
N LEU A 328 22.76 15.98 -11.79
CA LEU A 328 21.39 15.55 -12.08
C LEU A 328 21.11 15.52 -13.58
N GLU A 329 20.40 14.51 -14.03
CA GLU A 329 19.76 14.41 -15.35
C GLU A 329 18.26 14.35 -15.15
N LYS A 330 17.55 15.44 -15.48
CA LYS A 330 16.07 15.48 -15.40
C LYS A 330 15.48 14.68 -16.55
N ILE A 331 14.61 13.73 -16.24
CA ILE A 331 13.93 12.87 -17.20
C ILE A 331 12.43 13.10 -17.06
N SER A 332 11.77 13.58 -18.11
CA SER A 332 10.30 13.69 -18.13
C SER A 332 9.69 12.33 -18.41
N PHE A 333 8.74 11.93 -17.59
CA PHE A 333 7.92 10.75 -17.80
C PHE A 333 6.49 11.16 -18.17
N THR A 334 5.96 10.60 -19.25
CA THR A 334 4.56 10.77 -19.63
C THR A 334 3.93 9.41 -19.77
N SER A 335 2.96 9.12 -18.92
CA SER A 335 2.24 7.85 -18.90
C SER A 335 1.46 7.61 -20.21
N ALA A 336 1.39 6.35 -20.64
CA ALA A 336 0.56 5.94 -21.78
C ALA A 336 -0.95 6.16 -21.54
N LEU A 337 -1.39 6.26 -20.29
CA LEU A 337 -2.78 6.52 -19.92
C LEU A 337 -3.20 7.97 -20.21
N THR A 338 -2.33 8.92 -19.98
CA THR A 338 -2.56 10.34 -20.29
C THR A 338 -2.71 10.58 -21.81
N ARG A 339 -2.12 9.72 -22.64
CA ARG A 339 -2.22 9.78 -24.10
C ARG A 339 -3.54 9.31 -24.69
N LYS A 340 -4.30 8.44 -24.00
CA LYS A 340 -5.64 8.03 -24.48
C LYS A 340 -6.66 9.19 -24.45
N VAL A 341 -6.43 10.19 -23.62
CA VAL A 341 -7.26 11.43 -23.58
C VAL A 341 -6.85 12.42 -24.68
N VAL A 342 -5.61 12.34 -25.19
CA VAL A 342 -5.05 13.29 -26.17
C VAL A 342 -4.69 12.65 -27.53
N GLY A 343 -4.99 11.36 -27.76
CA GLY A 343 -4.89 10.71 -29.08
C GLY A 343 -3.47 10.40 -29.59
N GLY A 344 -2.59 9.78 -28.79
CA GLY A 344 -1.21 9.47 -29.22
C GLY A 344 -0.60 8.17 -28.65
N ARG A 345 0.40 7.64 -29.32
CA ARG A 345 1.11 6.35 -29.14
C ARG A 345 1.85 6.18 -27.79
N PRO A 346 2.28 4.94 -27.37
CA PRO A 346 2.80 4.62 -26.03
C PRO A 346 4.08 5.38 -25.66
N GLY A 347 4.24 5.63 -24.36
CA GLY A 347 5.22 6.53 -23.75
C GLY A 347 6.68 6.31 -24.13
N ILE A 348 7.37 7.39 -24.45
CA ILE A 348 8.81 7.44 -24.76
C ILE A 348 9.45 8.45 -23.80
N PHE A 349 10.53 8.07 -23.14
CA PHE A 349 11.39 9.01 -22.41
C PHE A 349 12.01 10.00 -23.39
N THR A 350 11.76 11.28 -23.22
CA THR A 350 12.46 12.33 -23.96
C THR A 350 13.50 13.01 -23.08
N LYS A 351 14.73 13.11 -23.57
CA LYS A 351 15.76 13.95 -22.95
C LYS A 351 15.43 15.40 -23.24
N THR A 352 15.13 16.18 -22.22
CA THR A 352 15.00 17.64 -22.38
C THR A 352 16.38 18.26 -22.18
N ALA A 353 17.00 18.68 -23.26
CA ALA A 353 18.17 19.57 -23.22
C ALA A 353 17.67 20.95 -22.78
N VAL A 354 18.15 21.44 -21.67
CA VAL A 354 17.92 22.83 -21.25
C VAL A 354 18.76 23.71 -22.16
N SER A 355 18.12 24.39 -23.14
CA SER A 355 18.74 25.49 -23.89
C SER A 355 18.89 26.68 -22.96
N ARG A 356 20.11 27.15 -22.78
CA ARG A 356 20.42 28.44 -22.19
C ARG A 356 19.95 29.54 -23.15
N THR A 357 19.16 30.45 -22.65
CA THR A 357 19.14 31.88 -22.99
C THR A 357 19.19 32.67 -21.70
#